data_41a41a69a4f9838f0c142568ea30a58b
#
_entry.id   41a41a69a4f9838f0c142568ea30a58b
#
_cell.length_a   1.000
_cell.length_b   1.000
_cell.length_c   1.000
_cell.angle_alpha   90.00
_cell.angle_beta   90.00
_cell.angle_gamma   90.00
#
_symmetry.space_group_name_H-M   'P 1'
#
loop_
_entity.id
_entity.type
_entity.pdbx_description
1 polymer ?
#
loop_
_entity_poly.entity_id
_entity_poly.type
_entity_poly.pdbx_seq_one_letter_code
_entity_poly.pdbx_strand_id
1 'polypeptide(L)'
;MRHLAWLAAVLLLALVVTLPAQAGTPTDQVRQYTDQVMKILENPELRSTDKRAAVRKVANEVFDVTETARRALGRHWNGRTQAERDEFVTLFADLLERTYISKIDLYGGERLKYTGEVIDGDYALVRARIITNKGSEVPVEARMLKRGDQWLIYDIIIENVSLIMNYRTQFDRIIRTASFQELVRKLKDNREQFMTEKAGRSS
;
A
#
# COMPACT_ATOMS: atom_id res chain seq x y z
N MET A 1 61.56 -0.17 -21.70
CA MET A 1 60.86 -1.04 -20.73
C MET A 1 60.08 -0.27 -19.63
N ARG A 2 60.03 1.05 -19.67
CA ARG A 2 59.36 1.88 -18.59
C ARG A 2 57.92 2.30 -18.94
N HIS A 3 57.44 2.04 -20.16
CA HIS A 3 56.11 2.42 -20.62
C HIS A 3 55.04 1.30 -20.54
N LEU A 4 55.46 0.06 -20.29
CA LEU A 4 54.53 -1.05 -20.11
C LEU A 4 53.98 -1.16 -18.68
N ALA A 5 54.66 -0.61 -17.72
CA ALA A 5 54.23 -0.64 -16.30
C ALA A 5 53.05 0.31 -15.98
N TRP A 6 52.83 1.36 -16.79
CA TRP A 6 51.78 2.32 -16.59
C TRP A 6 50.42 1.85 -17.18
N LEU A 7 50.47 1.04 -18.21
CA LEU A 7 49.22 0.46 -18.82
C LEU A 7 48.62 -0.63 -17.92
N ALA A 8 49.42 -1.33 -17.12
CA ALA A 8 48.87 -2.35 -16.19
C ALA A 8 48.22 -1.69 -14.94
N ALA A 9 48.63 -0.47 -14.53
CA ALA A 9 48.04 0.22 -13.40
C ALA A 9 46.71 0.90 -13.71
N VAL A 10 46.43 1.23 -14.97
CA VAL A 10 45.15 1.86 -15.40
C VAL A 10 44.06 0.82 -15.60
N LEU A 11 44.41 -0.45 -15.86
CA LEU A 11 43.41 -1.52 -16.06
C LEU A 11 42.89 -2.11 -14.74
N LEU A 12 43.50 -1.77 -13.59
CA LEU A 12 43.11 -2.30 -12.27
C LEU A 12 42.14 -1.37 -11.51
N LEU A 13 41.78 -0.22 -12.08
CA LEU A 13 40.93 0.79 -11.41
C LEU A 13 39.48 0.86 -11.92
N ALA A 14 39.06 -0.10 -12.74
CA ALA A 14 37.72 -0.10 -13.32
C ALA A 14 36.83 -1.27 -12.89
N LEU A 15 37.20 -2.02 -11.84
CA LEU A 15 36.28 -2.96 -11.22
C LEU A 15 35.52 -2.24 -10.09
N VAL A 16 34.70 -1.24 -10.45
CA VAL A 16 33.62 -0.79 -9.58
C VAL A 16 32.64 -1.95 -9.54
N VAL A 17 32.83 -2.82 -8.55
CA VAL A 17 31.80 -3.78 -8.16
C VAL A 17 30.61 -2.95 -7.72
N THR A 18 29.70 -2.66 -8.64
CA THR A 18 28.37 -2.23 -8.28
C THR A 18 27.74 -3.40 -7.55
N LEU A 19 27.90 -3.43 -6.22
CA LEU A 19 27.09 -4.29 -5.38
C LEU A 19 25.64 -3.93 -5.76
N PRO A 20 24.82 -4.90 -6.20
CA PRO A 20 23.42 -4.64 -6.37
C PRO A 20 22.94 -4.08 -5.03
N ALA A 21 22.33 -2.90 -5.04
CA ALA A 21 21.63 -2.40 -3.87
C ALA A 21 20.63 -3.51 -3.53
N GLN A 22 20.92 -4.29 -2.48
CA GLN A 22 19.99 -5.33 -2.05
C GLN A 22 18.73 -4.57 -1.65
N ALA A 23 17.68 -4.77 -2.45
CA ALA A 23 16.35 -4.39 -2.03
C ALA A 23 16.17 -4.93 -0.61
N GLY A 24 15.89 -4.04 0.35
CA GLY A 24 15.70 -4.46 1.74
C GLY A 24 14.69 -5.58 1.83
N THR A 25 14.71 -6.34 2.92
CA THR A 25 13.70 -7.40 3.11
C THR A 25 12.28 -6.81 3.07
N PRO A 26 11.24 -7.61 2.77
CA PRO A 26 9.86 -7.15 2.85
C PRO A 26 9.54 -6.49 4.20
N THR A 27 10.04 -7.05 5.30
CA THR A 27 9.88 -6.49 6.64
C THR A 27 10.57 -5.14 6.79
N ASP A 28 11.79 -4.97 6.26
CA ASP A 28 12.51 -3.70 6.34
C ASP A 28 11.79 -2.60 5.58
N GLN A 29 11.26 -2.92 4.39
CA GLN A 29 10.47 -1.96 3.63
C GLN A 29 9.16 -1.57 4.34
N VAL A 30 8.40 -2.53 4.88
CA VAL A 30 7.19 -2.22 5.65
C VAL A 30 7.55 -1.38 6.87
N ARG A 31 8.64 -1.71 7.58
CA ARG A 31 9.13 -0.94 8.73
C ARG A 31 9.45 0.51 8.34
N GLN A 32 10.20 0.70 7.27
CA GLN A 32 10.58 2.04 6.79
C GLN A 32 9.34 2.91 6.54
N TYR A 33 8.34 2.39 5.83
CA TYR A 33 7.10 3.13 5.55
C TYR A 33 6.25 3.35 6.81
N THR A 34 6.19 2.36 7.69
CA THR A 34 5.50 2.51 8.99
C THR A 34 6.14 3.61 9.83
N ASP A 35 7.48 3.63 9.92
CA ASP A 35 8.21 4.65 10.67
C ASP A 35 7.99 6.05 10.08
N GLN A 36 7.89 6.16 8.74
CA GLN A 36 7.54 7.44 8.09
C GLN A 36 6.12 7.89 8.47
N VAL A 37 5.14 6.97 8.42
CA VAL A 37 3.76 7.27 8.84
C VAL A 37 3.71 7.71 10.30
N MET A 38 4.40 6.99 11.20
CA MET A 38 4.44 7.34 12.62
C MET A 38 5.03 8.75 12.85
N LYS A 39 6.15 9.08 12.19
CA LYS A 39 6.75 10.42 12.24
C LYS A 39 5.77 11.51 11.78
N ILE A 40 4.97 11.24 10.75
CA ILE A 40 3.95 12.18 10.27
C ILE A 40 2.84 12.34 11.31
N LEU A 41 2.34 11.24 11.87
CA LEU A 41 1.23 11.26 12.82
C LEU A 41 1.61 11.93 14.15
N GLU A 42 2.83 11.69 14.62
CA GLU A 42 3.35 12.22 15.88
C GLU A 42 3.85 13.67 15.77
N ASN A 43 3.98 14.23 14.56
CA ASN A 43 4.46 15.60 14.38
C ASN A 43 3.39 16.63 14.84
N PRO A 44 3.63 17.41 15.91
CA PRO A 44 2.68 18.39 16.42
C PRO A 44 2.55 19.62 15.53
N GLU A 45 3.53 19.89 14.66
CA GLU A 45 3.56 21.04 13.75
C GLU A 45 2.58 20.86 12.57
N LEU A 46 2.23 19.60 12.24
CA LEU A 46 1.37 19.28 11.10
C LEU A 46 -0.11 19.31 11.50
N ARG A 47 -0.90 20.07 10.74
CA ARG A 47 -2.36 20.01 10.84
C ARG A 47 -2.88 18.67 10.35
N SER A 48 -4.06 18.26 10.77
CA SER A 48 -4.71 16.99 10.36
C SER A 48 -4.81 16.86 8.84
N THR A 49 -5.10 17.93 8.11
CA THR A 49 -5.14 17.93 6.65
C THR A 49 -3.80 17.61 6.00
N ASP A 50 -2.72 18.17 6.57
CA ASP A 50 -1.37 18.01 6.07
C ASP A 50 -0.85 16.60 6.39
N LYS A 51 -1.16 16.08 7.59
CA LYS A 51 -0.91 14.67 7.97
C LYS A 51 -1.58 13.70 6.99
N ARG A 52 -2.86 13.91 6.67
CA ARG A 52 -3.59 13.06 5.72
C ARG A 52 -2.96 13.08 4.32
N ALA A 53 -2.56 14.26 3.83
CA ALA A 53 -1.90 14.39 2.55
C ALA A 53 -0.53 13.67 2.53
N ALA A 54 0.25 13.80 3.61
CA ALA A 54 1.53 13.14 3.73
C ALA A 54 1.40 11.60 3.84
N VAL A 55 0.45 11.11 4.66
CA VAL A 55 0.19 9.66 4.77
C VAL A 55 -0.31 9.08 3.44
N ARG A 56 -1.16 9.82 2.70
CA ARG A 56 -1.59 9.43 1.35
C ARG A 56 -0.41 9.24 0.41
N LYS A 57 0.57 10.15 0.44
CA LYS A 57 1.77 10.03 -0.38
C LYS A 57 2.53 8.74 -0.05
N VAL A 58 2.76 8.45 1.22
CA VAL A 58 3.41 7.19 1.65
C VAL A 58 2.58 5.97 1.20
N ALA A 59 1.26 6.00 1.35
CA ALA A 59 0.40 4.90 0.92
C ALA A 59 0.52 4.63 -0.59
N ASN A 60 0.57 5.67 -1.43
CA ASN A 60 0.75 5.53 -2.87
C ASN A 60 2.12 4.96 -3.27
N GLU A 61 3.14 5.08 -2.43
CA GLU A 61 4.47 4.52 -2.66
C GLU A 61 4.56 3.05 -2.25
N VAL A 62 3.80 2.62 -1.24
CA VAL A 62 3.92 1.29 -0.66
C VAL A 62 2.88 0.29 -1.18
N PHE A 63 1.72 0.76 -1.68
CA PHE A 63 0.68 -0.11 -2.19
C PHE A 63 0.74 -0.27 -3.71
N ASP A 64 0.65 -1.52 -4.20
CA ASP A 64 0.32 -1.80 -5.60
C ASP A 64 -1.19 -1.65 -5.80
N VAL A 65 -1.62 -0.41 -6.07
CA VAL A 65 -3.06 -0.06 -6.18
C VAL A 65 -3.73 -0.84 -7.31
N THR A 66 -3.03 -1.04 -8.44
CA THR A 66 -3.56 -1.80 -9.59
C THR A 66 -3.75 -3.27 -9.24
N GLU A 67 -2.77 -3.90 -8.61
CA GLU A 67 -2.88 -5.29 -8.18
C GLU A 67 -3.94 -5.47 -7.10
N THR A 68 -4.03 -4.53 -6.15
CA THR A 68 -5.08 -4.47 -5.13
C THR A 68 -6.47 -4.46 -5.76
N ALA A 69 -6.70 -3.57 -6.74
CA ALA A 69 -7.96 -3.46 -7.47
C ALA A 69 -8.24 -4.71 -8.32
N ARG A 70 -7.23 -5.24 -9.01
CA ARG A 70 -7.36 -6.47 -9.80
C ARG A 70 -7.83 -7.64 -8.94
N ARG A 71 -7.27 -7.80 -7.74
CA ARG A 71 -7.66 -8.86 -6.80
C ARG A 71 -9.04 -8.63 -6.21
N ALA A 72 -9.40 -7.40 -5.91
CA ALA A 72 -10.72 -7.05 -5.40
C ALA A 72 -11.83 -7.28 -6.43
N LEU A 73 -11.57 -7.01 -7.71
CA LEU A 73 -12.53 -7.31 -8.78
C LEU A 73 -12.55 -8.81 -9.15
N GLY A 74 -11.44 -9.52 -8.90
CA GLY A 74 -11.33 -10.97 -9.04
C GLY A 74 -11.63 -11.46 -10.46
N ARG A 75 -12.51 -12.46 -10.57
CA ARG A 75 -12.89 -13.09 -11.86
C ARG A 75 -13.50 -12.11 -12.87
N HIS A 76 -14.04 -10.98 -12.42
CA HIS A 76 -14.67 -9.99 -13.29
C HIS A 76 -13.64 -9.09 -13.99
N TRP A 77 -12.36 -9.08 -13.55
CA TRP A 77 -11.30 -8.24 -14.09
C TRP A 77 -11.02 -8.51 -15.57
N ASN A 78 -10.86 -9.79 -15.95
CA ASN A 78 -10.45 -10.15 -17.31
C ASN A 78 -11.50 -9.78 -18.37
N GLY A 79 -12.76 -9.72 -18.02
CA GLY A 79 -13.84 -9.32 -18.91
C GLY A 79 -14.02 -7.81 -19.06
N ARG A 80 -13.13 -6.97 -18.47
CA ARG A 80 -13.21 -5.51 -18.55
C ARG A 80 -12.24 -4.97 -19.60
N THR A 81 -12.66 -3.90 -20.27
CA THR A 81 -11.78 -3.11 -21.14
C THR A 81 -10.72 -2.40 -20.30
N GLN A 82 -9.68 -1.90 -20.94
CA GLN A 82 -8.64 -1.14 -20.22
C GLN A 82 -9.23 0.11 -19.56
N ALA A 83 -10.09 0.86 -20.26
CA ALA A 83 -10.77 2.03 -19.72
C ALA A 83 -11.62 1.72 -18.48
N GLU A 84 -12.38 0.61 -18.49
CA GLU A 84 -13.15 0.16 -17.32
C GLU A 84 -12.26 -0.24 -16.14
N ARG A 85 -11.10 -0.85 -16.42
CA ARG A 85 -10.12 -1.20 -15.38
C ARG A 85 -9.53 0.05 -14.76
N ASP A 86 -9.10 1.02 -15.55
CA ASP A 86 -8.49 2.27 -15.09
C ASP A 86 -9.49 3.10 -14.25
N GLU A 87 -10.74 3.17 -14.72
CA GLU A 87 -11.82 3.81 -13.97
C GLU A 87 -12.06 3.10 -12.62
N PHE A 88 -12.15 1.78 -12.62
CA PHE A 88 -12.35 1.00 -11.40
C PHE A 88 -11.17 1.15 -10.42
N VAL A 89 -9.91 1.10 -10.89
CA VAL A 89 -8.72 1.32 -10.07
C VAL A 89 -8.80 2.67 -9.37
N THR A 90 -9.13 3.73 -10.11
CA THR A 90 -9.26 5.08 -9.56
C THR A 90 -10.34 5.16 -8.49
N LEU A 91 -11.54 4.65 -8.78
CA LEU A 91 -12.67 4.68 -7.85
C LEU A 91 -12.43 3.83 -6.59
N PHE A 92 -11.79 2.69 -6.75
CA PHE A 92 -11.47 1.82 -5.62
C PHE A 92 -10.36 2.40 -4.75
N ALA A 93 -9.33 3.01 -5.35
CA ALA A 93 -8.31 3.76 -4.60
C ALA A 93 -8.93 4.89 -3.78
N ASP A 94 -9.84 5.68 -4.37
CA ASP A 94 -10.59 6.72 -3.68
C ASP A 94 -11.43 6.16 -2.51
N LEU A 95 -12.07 5.00 -2.69
CA LEU A 95 -12.83 4.34 -1.62
C LEU A 95 -11.92 3.96 -0.45
N LEU A 96 -10.77 3.32 -0.73
CA LEU A 96 -9.80 2.92 0.29
C LEU A 96 -9.25 4.14 1.04
N GLU A 97 -8.90 5.20 0.31
CA GLU A 97 -8.42 6.43 0.90
C GLU A 97 -9.45 7.03 1.88
N ARG A 98 -10.70 7.18 1.44
CA ARG A 98 -11.76 7.73 2.29
C ARG A 98 -12.04 6.86 3.52
N THR A 99 -11.97 5.54 3.33
CA THR A 99 -12.28 4.59 4.41
C THR A 99 -11.18 4.55 5.47
N TYR A 100 -9.92 4.64 5.07
CA TYR A 100 -8.79 4.39 5.97
C TYR A 100 -7.97 5.65 6.29
N ILE A 101 -7.62 6.48 5.30
CA ILE A 101 -6.80 7.68 5.55
C ILE A 101 -7.58 8.74 6.35
N SER A 102 -8.90 8.81 6.18
CA SER A 102 -9.71 9.72 7.00
C SER A 102 -9.69 9.39 8.52
N LYS A 103 -9.29 8.17 8.87
CA LYS A 103 -9.27 7.69 10.26
C LYS A 103 -7.93 7.87 10.97
N ILE A 104 -6.91 8.44 10.31
CA ILE A 104 -5.60 8.65 10.94
C ILE A 104 -5.68 9.56 12.18
N ASP A 105 -6.70 10.40 12.27
CA ASP A 105 -6.93 11.25 13.45
C ASP A 105 -7.32 10.46 14.70
N LEU A 106 -7.68 9.17 14.53
CA LEU A 106 -7.97 8.25 15.62
C LEU A 106 -6.69 7.56 16.17
N TYR A 107 -5.53 7.85 15.55
CA TYR A 107 -4.26 7.33 16.05
C TYR A 107 -4.02 7.74 17.49
N GLY A 108 -3.83 6.74 18.35
CA GLY A 108 -3.68 6.90 19.78
C GLY A 108 -2.28 6.56 20.32
N GLY A 109 -1.29 6.38 19.43
CA GLY A 109 0.07 5.98 19.81
C GLY A 109 0.31 4.47 19.69
N GLU A 110 -0.47 3.78 18.87
CA GLU A 110 -0.29 2.35 18.56
C GLU A 110 1.09 2.11 17.91
N ARG A 111 1.66 0.93 18.19
CA ARG A 111 2.98 0.53 17.66
C ARG A 111 2.90 -0.82 16.97
N LEU A 112 3.78 -1.05 15.97
CA LEU A 112 3.90 -2.35 15.33
C LEU A 112 5.08 -3.13 15.90
N LYS A 113 4.82 -4.40 16.25
CA LYS A 113 5.82 -5.39 16.62
C LYS A 113 5.87 -6.43 15.51
N TYR A 114 6.95 -6.44 14.73
CA TYR A 114 7.14 -7.42 13.66
C TYR A 114 7.47 -8.79 14.27
N THR A 115 6.85 -9.83 13.73
CA THR A 115 6.96 -11.20 14.27
C THR A 115 7.54 -12.19 13.28
N GLY A 116 7.71 -11.81 12.02
CA GLY A 116 8.36 -12.62 11.01
C GLY A 116 7.91 -12.31 9.59
N GLU A 117 8.58 -12.93 8.64
CA GLU A 117 8.21 -12.88 7.22
C GLU A 117 8.36 -14.24 6.57
N VAL A 118 7.68 -14.44 5.46
CA VAL A 118 7.85 -15.56 4.54
C VAL A 118 7.97 -14.99 3.14
N ILE A 119 8.96 -15.44 2.38
CA ILE A 119 9.17 -15.06 0.99
C ILE A 119 9.03 -16.33 0.14
N ASP A 120 8.21 -16.24 -0.91
CA ASP A 120 7.99 -17.29 -1.90
C ASP A 120 8.06 -16.68 -3.31
N GLY A 121 9.21 -16.75 -3.94
CA GLY A 121 9.49 -16.11 -5.23
C GLY A 121 9.24 -14.59 -5.15
N ASP A 122 8.31 -14.10 -5.97
CA ASP A 122 7.92 -12.69 -6.02
C ASP A 122 6.81 -12.34 -5.01
N TYR A 123 6.44 -13.25 -4.14
CA TYR A 123 5.44 -13.02 -3.09
C TYR A 123 6.08 -13.01 -1.71
N ALA A 124 5.57 -12.16 -0.85
CA ALA A 124 5.96 -12.13 0.55
C ALA A 124 4.76 -11.91 1.47
N LEU A 125 4.91 -12.39 2.70
CA LEU A 125 3.98 -12.19 3.79
C LEU A 125 4.77 -11.66 4.98
N VAL A 126 4.51 -10.44 5.39
CA VAL A 126 5.08 -9.84 6.62
C VAL A 126 4.05 -9.91 7.72
N ARG A 127 4.44 -10.47 8.87
CA ARG A 127 3.59 -10.58 10.06
C ARG A 127 4.00 -9.58 11.12
N ALA A 128 3.02 -8.94 11.72
CA ALA A 128 3.23 -8.03 12.83
C ALA A 128 2.04 -8.10 13.81
N ARG A 129 2.19 -7.43 14.95
CA ARG A 129 1.13 -7.17 15.91
C ARG A 129 1.02 -5.68 16.14
N ILE A 130 -0.17 -5.14 16.07
CA ILE A 130 -0.47 -3.77 16.51
C ILE A 130 -0.61 -3.84 18.02
N ILE A 131 0.25 -3.10 18.71
CA ILE A 131 0.17 -2.94 20.18
C ILE A 131 -0.62 -1.67 20.41
N THR A 132 -1.81 -1.83 20.98
CA THR A 132 -2.66 -0.69 21.32
C THR A 132 -2.16 0.01 22.59
N ASN A 133 -2.58 1.24 22.83
CA ASN A 133 -2.30 1.98 24.07
C ASN A 133 -2.90 1.33 25.33
N LYS A 134 -3.86 0.40 25.17
CA LYS A 134 -4.44 -0.42 26.24
C LYS A 134 -3.68 -1.73 26.47
N GLY A 135 -2.59 -1.98 25.75
CA GLY A 135 -1.80 -3.20 25.85
C GLY A 135 -2.36 -4.40 25.11
N SER A 136 -3.45 -4.26 24.36
CA SER A 136 -3.97 -5.35 23.51
C SER A 136 -3.08 -5.55 22.29
N GLU A 137 -2.89 -6.79 21.86
CA GLU A 137 -2.16 -7.16 20.66
C GLU A 137 -3.13 -7.62 19.56
N VAL A 138 -3.16 -6.91 18.43
CA VAL A 138 -3.99 -7.25 17.28
C VAL A 138 -3.08 -7.78 16.16
N PRO A 139 -3.26 -9.05 15.72
CA PRO A 139 -2.45 -9.59 14.64
C PRO A 139 -2.77 -8.90 13.32
N VAL A 140 -1.72 -8.54 12.58
CA VAL A 140 -1.80 -7.94 11.25
C VAL A 140 -0.78 -8.58 10.33
N GLU A 141 -1.16 -8.81 9.08
CA GLU A 141 -0.29 -9.33 8.04
C GLU A 141 -0.37 -8.45 6.80
N ALA A 142 0.78 -8.17 6.16
CA ALA A 142 0.86 -7.52 4.88
C ALA A 142 1.26 -8.54 3.81
N ARG A 143 0.42 -8.74 2.79
CA ARG A 143 0.76 -9.51 1.59
C ARG A 143 1.38 -8.59 0.57
N MET A 144 2.52 -8.99 0.05
CA MET A 144 3.34 -8.17 -0.82
C MET A 144 3.69 -8.89 -2.12
N LEU A 145 3.94 -8.11 -3.16
CA LEU A 145 4.40 -8.56 -4.46
C LEU A 145 5.64 -7.76 -4.85
N LYS A 146 6.66 -8.45 -5.36
CA LYS A 146 7.88 -7.82 -5.84
C LYS A 146 7.66 -7.13 -7.18
N ARG A 147 8.08 -5.88 -7.30
CA ARG A 147 8.05 -5.07 -8.53
C ARG A 147 9.43 -4.45 -8.73
N GLY A 148 10.22 -5.03 -9.62
CA GLY A 148 11.63 -4.66 -9.73
C GLY A 148 12.35 -4.93 -8.40
N ASP A 149 12.95 -3.89 -7.81
CA ASP A 149 13.66 -3.98 -6.54
C ASP A 149 12.81 -3.63 -5.30
N GLN A 150 11.50 -3.42 -5.47
CA GLN A 150 10.60 -3.02 -4.40
C GLN A 150 9.57 -4.11 -4.09
N TRP A 151 9.19 -4.19 -2.81
CA TRP A 151 8.06 -4.97 -2.34
C TRP A 151 6.86 -4.05 -2.14
N LEU A 152 5.77 -4.28 -2.88
CA LEU A 152 4.55 -3.50 -2.78
C LEU A 152 3.43 -4.30 -2.13
N ILE A 153 2.71 -3.68 -1.22
CA ILE A 153 1.58 -4.30 -0.52
C ILE A 153 0.37 -4.35 -1.47
N TYR A 154 -0.28 -5.50 -1.55
CA TYR A 154 -1.53 -5.65 -2.28
C TYR A 154 -2.71 -6.07 -1.40
N ASP A 155 -2.48 -6.50 -0.17
CA ASP A 155 -3.54 -6.87 0.79
C ASP A 155 -3.05 -6.72 2.23
N ILE A 156 -3.94 -6.29 3.10
CA ILE A 156 -3.75 -6.27 4.55
C ILE A 156 -4.77 -7.20 5.19
N ILE A 157 -4.31 -8.03 6.11
CA ILE A 157 -5.13 -8.95 6.89
C ILE A 157 -5.07 -8.49 8.33
N ILE A 158 -6.22 -8.24 8.94
CA ILE A 158 -6.34 -7.87 10.36
C ILE A 158 -7.24 -8.91 11.03
N GLU A 159 -6.78 -9.52 12.11
CA GLU A 159 -7.53 -10.58 12.83
C GLU A 159 -8.02 -11.69 11.89
N ASN A 160 -7.17 -12.13 10.97
CA ASN A 160 -7.45 -13.12 9.93
C ASN A 160 -8.49 -12.69 8.87
N VAL A 161 -8.93 -11.44 8.84
CA VAL A 161 -9.83 -10.90 7.83
C VAL A 161 -9.04 -10.14 6.78
N SER A 162 -8.98 -10.67 5.56
CA SER A 162 -8.36 -9.99 4.42
C SER A 162 -9.27 -8.84 3.95
N LEU A 163 -8.69 -7.65 3.87
CA LEU A 163 -9.35 -6.46 3.38
C LEU A 163 -9.86 -6.67 1.94
N ILE A 164 -8.99 -7.18 1.09
CA ILE A 164 -9.28 -7.33 -0.33
C ILE A 164 -10.29 -8.45 -0.59
N MET A 165 -10.23 -9.56 0.14
CA MET A 165 -11.24 -10.63 0.04
C MET A 165 -12.63 -10.16 0.51
N ASN A 166 -12.69 -9.29 1.51
CA ASN A 166 -13.94 -8.69 1.94
C ASN A 166 -14.57 -7.83 0.82
N TYR A 167 -13.79 -6.93 0.20
CA TYR A 167 -14.27 -6.15 -0.96
C TYR A 167 -14.61 -7.04 -2.15
N ARG A 168 -13.80 -8.05 -2.43
CA ARG A 168 -14.07 -9.00 -3.51
C ARG A 168 -15.44 -9.68 -3.37
N THR A 169 -15.79 -10.10 -2.17
CA THR A 169 -17.10 -10.72 -1.89
C THR A 169 -18.23 -9.71 -2.11
N GLN A 170 -18.07 -8.47 -1.67
CA GLN A 170 -19.08 -7.43 -1.85
C GLN A 170 -19.25 -7.06 -3.33
N PHE A 171 -18.15 -6.86 -4.06
CA PHE A 171 -18.17 -6.51 -5.47
C PHE A 171 -18.73 -7.64 -6.34
N ASP A 172 -18.32 -8.89 -6.08
CA ASP A 172 -18.90 -10.06 -6.76
C ASP A 172 -20.42 -10.14 -6.57
N ARG A 173 -20.91 -9.88 -5.36
CA ARG A 173 -22.34 -9.85 -5.08
C ARG A 173 -23.04 -8.79 -5.94
N ILE A 174 -22.55 -7.55 -5.94
CA ILE A 174 -23.16 -6.44 -6.71
C ILE A 174 -23.16 -6.77 -8.20
N ILE A 175 -22.04 -7.24 -8.74
CA ILE A 175 -21.93 -7.54 -10.17
C ILE A 175 -22.86 -8.69 -10.58
N ARG A 176 -23.01 -9.70 -9.74
CA ARG A 176 -23.88 -10.85 -10.02
C ARG A 176 -25.37 -10.53 -9.91
N THR A 177 -25.75 -9.66 -8.98
CA THR A 177 -27.17 -9.33 -8.73
C THR A 177 -27.65 -8.15 -9.57
N ALA A 178 -26.73 -7.35 -10.10
CA ALA A 178 -27.03 -6.20 -10.93
C ALA A 178 -26.07 -6.14 -12.14
N SER A 179 -24.92 -5.38 -12.02
CA SER A 179 -23.93 -5.29 -13.10
C SER A 179 -22.63 -4.66 -12.59
N PHE A 180 -21.58 -4.68 -13.45
CA PHE A 180 -20.35 -3.91 -13.21
C PHE A 180 -20.63 -2.40 -13.22
N GLN A 181 -21.47 -1.92 -14.10
CA GLN A 181 -21.85 -0.51 -14.19
C GLN A 181 -22.53 -0.02 -12.90
N GLU A 182 -23.34 -0.88 -12.28
CA GLU A 182 -23.96 -0.58 -10.98
C GLU A 182 -22.90 -0.50 -9.86
N LEU A 183 -21.89 -1.36 -9.88
CA LEU A 183 -20.75 -1.23 -8.96
C LEU A 183 -20.04 0.12 -9.14
N VAL A 184 -19.71 0.47 -10.40
CA VAL A 184 -19.06 1.75 -10.72
C VAL A 184 -19.93 2.94 -10.26
N ARG A 185 -21.23 2.90 -10.50
CA ARG A 185 -22.17 3.94 -10.04
C ARG A 185 -22.13 4.09 -8.52
N LYS A 186 -22.22 2.99 -7.78
CA LYS A 186 -22.15 3.02 -6.29
C LYS A 186 -20.82 3.59 -5.77
N LEU A 187 -19.71 3.28 -6.43
CA LEU A 187 -18.40 3.84 -6.06
C LEU A 187 -18.36 5.35 -6.32
N LYS A 188 -18.96 5.83 -7.41
CA LYS A 188 -19.09 7.27 -7.72
C LYS A 188 -19.98 7.99 -6.71
N ASP A 189 -21.15 7.47 -6.41
CA ASP A 189 -22.09 8.03 -5.45
C ASP A 189 -21.46 8.21 -4.06
N ASN A 190 -20.73 7.20 -3.60
CA ASN A 190 -19.97 7.29 -2.34
C ASN A 190 -18.89 8.38 -2.39
N ARG A 191 -18.28 8.62 -3.54
CA ARG A 191 -17.31 9.70 -3.73
C ARG A 191 -17.99 11.06 -3.62
N GLU A 192 -19.13 11.24 -4.27
CA GLU A 192 -19.89 12.51 -4.25
C GLU A 192 -20.43 12.84 -2.85
N GLN A 193 -21.00 11.86 -2.14
CA GLN A 193 -21.47 12.05 -0.77
C GLN A 193 -20.36 12.54 0.15
N PHE A 194 -19.17 11.94 0.07
CA PHE A 194 -18.02 12.34 0.89
C PHE A 194 -17.53 13.77 0.54
N MET A 195 -17.54 14.14 -0.72
CA MET A 195 -17.16 15.49 -1.15
C MET A 195 -18.14 16.55 -0.63
N THR A 196 -19.43 16.22 -0.61
CA THR A 196 -20.50 17.09 -0.09
C THR A 196 -20.40 17.26 1.43
N GLU A 197 -20.16 16.18 2.18
CA GLU A 197 -19.95 16.24 3.64
C GLU A 197 -18.72 17.07 4.03
N LYS A 198 -17.64 16.98 3.24
CA LYS A 198 -16.42 17.74 3.48
C LYS A 198 -16.62 19.23 3.22
N ALA A 199 -17.36 19.59 2.18
CA ALA A 199 -17.70 20.98 1.88
C ALA A 199 -18.59 21.61 2.97
N GLY A 200 -19.56 20.86 3.50
CA GLY A 200 -20.46 21.30 4.57
C GLY A 200 -19.80 21.47 5.95
N ARG A 201 -18.64 20.83 6.20
CA ARG A 201 -17.86 21.00 7.44
C ARG A 201 -16.85 22.15 7.39
N SER A 202 -16.64 22.74 6.23
CA SER A 202 -15.69 23.85 6.01
C SER A 202 -16.40 25.21 5.94
N SER A 203 -17.72 25.24 6.14
CA SER A 203 -18.57 26.42 6.26
C SER A 203 -18.98 26.63 7.70
#